data_cf8bf2f321869e4da8adafbe2596614e
#
_entry.id   cf8bf2f321869e4da8adafbe2596614e
#
_cell.length_a   1.000
_cell.length_b   1.000
_cell.length_c   1.000
_cell.angle_alpha   90.00
_cell.angle_beta   90.00
_cell.angle_gamma   90.00
#
_symmetry.space_group_name_H-M   'P 1'
#
loop_
_entity.id
_entity.type
_entity.pdbx_description
1 polymer ?
#
loop_
_entity_poly.entity_id
_entity_poly.type
_entity_poly.pdbx_seq_one_letter_code
_entity_poly.pdbx_strand_id
1 'polypeptide(L)'
;MKKILVTIPVREKDRKFLEEKGKEFQFCYRTKEEITVSDVVDAEIILGNIPVELVPKAKKLKFLQLDSAGSTEYTASGVLMPDTKLANATGAYGLAISEYMLAGVLMLRKKLHLYQKNMEQHLWKDEGEVLSIRDSVTLVVGLGDIGSQFAEKMHALGSEVIGVRKHKAARPDYIKEVCQQEDLDRLLPKADIV
;
A
#
# COMPACT_ATOMS: atom_id res chain seq x y z
N MET A 1 22.34 15.76 21.60
CA MET A 1 22.12 14.60 20.74
C MET A 1 20.99 14.93 19.79
N LYS A 2 21.04 14.43 18.55
CA LYS A 2 19.95 14.59 17.60
C LYS A 2 18.77 13.70 18.02
N LYS A 3 17.54 14.23 17.97
CA LYS A 3 16.35 13.52 18.41
C LYS A 3 15.68 12.79 17.24
N ILE A 4 15.38 11.51 17.45
CA ILE A 4 14.55 10.69 16.56
C ILE A 4 13.22 10.41 17.27
N LEU A 5 12.12 10.85 16.67
CA LEU A 5 10.76 10.48 17.09
C LEU A 5 10.33 9.24 16.31
N VAL A 6 9.93 8.19 17.00
CA VAL A 6 9.44 6.92 16.41
C VAL A 6 7.98 6.75 16.77
N THR A 7 7.12 6.68 15.76
CA THR A 7 5.66 6.58 15.92
C THR A 7 5.09 5.27 15.33
N ILE A 8 5.94 4.50 14.65
CA ILE A 8 5.58 3.16 14.18
C ILE A 8 5.65 2.15 15.34
N PRO A 9 4.81 1.12 15.35
CA PRO A 9 4.93 0.00 16.28
C PRO A 9 6.28 -0.71 16.07
N VAL A 10 7.12 -0.73 17.10
CA VAL A 10 8.46 -1.35 17.04
C VAL A 10 8.51 -2.49 18.04
N ARG A 11 8.87 -3.69 17.59
CA ARG A 11 9.10 -4.84 18.50
C ARG A 11 10.34 -4.57 19.35
N GLU A 12 10.41 -5.11 20.55
CA GLU A 12 11.53 -4.88 21.46
C GLU A 12 12.91 -5.20 20.85
N LYS A 13 13.01 -6.26 20.06
CA LYS A 13 14.26 -6.62 19.35
C LYS A 13 14.69 -5.56 18.33
N ASP A 14 13.72 -4.96 17.62
CA ASP A 14 13.99 -3.95 16.60
C ASP A 14 14.34 -2.60 17.27
N ARG A 15 13.71 -2.30 18.41
CA ARG A 15 14.04 -1.14 19.24
C ARG A 15 15.50 -1.22 19.74
N LYS A 16 15.89 -2.35 20.32
CA LYS A 16 17.27 -2.58 20.76
C LYS A 16 18.26 -2.41 19.61
N PHE A 17 17.93 -2.96 18.44
CA PHE A 17 18.77 -2.82 17.23
C PHE A 17 18.91 -1.36 16.80
N LEU A 18 17.82 -0.58 16.76
CA LEU A 18 17.85 0.84 16.42
C LEU A 18 18.72 1.63 17.39
N GLU A 19 18.53 1.45 18.70
CA GLU A 19 19.27 2.14 19.75
C GLU A 19 20.77 1.74 19.76
N GLU A 20 21.07 0.50 19.45
CA GLU A 20 22.44 0.00 19.35
C GLU A 20 23.19 0.56 18.14
N LYS A 21 22.50 0.72 17.00
CA LYS A 21 23.06 1.31 15.77
C LYS A 21 23.08 2.83 15.79
N GLY A 22 22.14 3.44 16.52
CA GLY A 22 21.97 4.90 16.59
C GLY A 22 22.40 5.50 17.92
N LYS A 23 23.53 5.08 18.51
CA LYS A 23 24.02 5.54 19.83
C LYS A 23 24.21 7.06 19.95
N GLU A 24 24.42 7.74 18.82
CA GLU A 24 24.54 9.20 18.75
C GLU A 24 23.20 9.94 18.77
N PHE A 25 22.08 9.20 18.66
CA PHE A 25 20.73 9.75 18.65
C PHE A 25 20.02 9.50 19.99
N GLN A 26 19.08 10.41 20.28
CA GLN A 26 18.11 10.23 21.36
C GLN A 26 16.79 9.74 20.74
N PHE A 27 16.41 8.51 21.03
CA PHE A 27 15.13 7.96 20.59
C PHE A 27 14.00 8.34 21.54
N CYS A 28 12.88 8.79 20.95
CA CYS A 28 11.63 9.07 21.65
C CYS A 28 10.52 8.24 20.96
N TYR A 29 9.87 7.35 21.69
CA TYR A 29 8.80 6.50 21.18
C TYR A 29 7.46 7.06 21.64
N ARG A 30 6.50 7.20 20.70
CA ARG A 30 5.13 7.65 20.97
C ARG A 30 4.16 6.85 20.09
N THR A 31 2.95 6.67 20.55
CA THR A 31 1.85 6.28 19.66
C THR A 31 1.36 7.51 18.89
N LYS A 32 0.63 7.29 17.80
CA LYS A 32 0.11 8.40 16.96
C LYS A 32 -0.86 9.30 17.74
N GLU A 33 -1.57 8.73 18.70
CA GLU A 33 -2.58 9.39 19.52
C GLU A 33 -1.96 10.27 20.62
N GLU A 34 -0.75 9.94 21.05
CA GLU A 34 -0.07 10.61 22.16
C GLU A 34 0.88 11.75 21.72
N ILE A 35 1.08 11.90 20.39
CA ILE A 35 2.04 12.89 19.87
C ILE A 35 1.55 14.30 20.15
N THR A 36 2.45 15.10 20.71
CA THR A 36 2.21 16.53 21.00
C THR A 36 3.22 17.42 20.25
N VAL A 37 2.97 18.74 20.28
CA VAL A 37 3.92 19.72 19.72
C VAL A 37 5.30 19.60 20.37
N SER A 38 5.39 19.31 21.67
CA SER A 38 6.66 19.16 22.38
C SER A 38 7.47 17.95 21.92
N ASP A 39 6.83 16.93 21.37
CA ASP A 39 7.52 15.75 20.83
C ASP A 39 8.19 16.04 19.48
N VAL A 40 7.59 16.90 18.65
CA VAL A 40 8.03 17.16 17.28
C VAL A 40 8.95 18.38 17.13
N VAL A 41 8.85 19.38 18.03
CA VAL A 41 9.49 20.69 17.87
C VAL A 41 11.01 20.62 17.72
N ASP A 42 11.68 19.68 18.34
CA ASP A 42 13.12 19.46 18.32
C ASP A 42 13.55 18.15 17.65
N ALA A 43 12.60 17.39 17.08
CA ALA A 43 12.90 16.18 16.33
C ALA A 43 13.60 16.53 15.00
N GLU A 44 14.75 15.90 14.75
CA GLU A 44 15.47 16.03 13.47
C GLU A 44 15.06 14.92 12.48
N ILE A 45 14.62 13.78 13.00
CA ILE A 45 14.15 12.64 12.24
C ILE A 45 12.83 12.16 12.84
N ILE A 46 11.85 11.85 11.99
CA ILE A 46 10.60 11.21 12.40
C ILE A 46 10.42 9.94 11.59
N LEU A 47 10.17 8.83 12.29
CA LEU A 47 9.90 7.51 11.71
C LEU A 47 8.45 7.13 12.00
N GLY A 48 7.62 7.18 10.96
CA GLY A 48 6.18 6.92 10.98
C GLY A 48 5.36 8.19 10.71
N ASN A 49 4.08 7.98 10.45
CA ASN A 49 3.14 9.08 10.20
C ASN A 49 2.83 9.82 11.49
N ILE A 50 2.79 11.14 11.41
CA ILE A 50 2.30 12.03 12.48
C ILE A 50 1.13 12.86 11.94
N PRO A 51 0.29 13.46 12.81
CA PRO A 51 -0.73 14.41 12.35
C PRO A 51 -0.10 15.51 11.49
N VAL A 52 -0.67 15.75 10.31
CA VAL A 52 -0.09 16.66 9.29
C VAL A 52 0.07 18.09 9.85
N GLU A 53 -0.86 18.52 10.70
CA GLU A 53 -0.83 19.82 11.37
C GLU A 53 0.36 20.01 12.32
N LEU A 54 1.00 18.93 12.75
CA LEU A 54 2.19 18.97 13.58
C LEU A 54 3.49 19.09 12.76
N VAL A 55 3.47 18.71 11.48
CA VAL A 55 4.68 18.73 10.63
C VAL A 55 5.27 20.13 10.52
N PRO A 56 4.50 21.22 10.29
CA PRO A 56 5.05 22.58 10.26
C PRO A 56 5.60 23.06 11.60
N LYS A 57 5.29 22.38 12.72
CA LYS A 57 5.82 22.68 14.05
C LYS A 57 7.21 22.05 14.30
N ALA A 58 7.55 21.03 13.53
CA ALA A 58 8.83 20.31 13.61
C ALA A 58 9.97 21.13 12.95
N LYS A 59 10.36 22.24 13.56
CA LYS A 59 11.27 23.23 12.99
C LYS A 59 12.70 22.73 12.71
N LYS A 60 13.10 21.63 13.34
CA LYS A 60 14.43 21.00 13.17
C LYS A 60 14.38 19.77 12.27
N LEU A 61 13.21 19.45 11.72
CA LEU A 61 12.99 18.23 10.94
C LEU A 61 13.82 18.25 9.65
N LYS A 62 14.66 17.24 9.48
CA LYS A 62 15.49 17.01 8.28
C LYS A 62 15.02 15.82 7.47
N PHE A 63 14.41 14.83 8.14
CA PHE A 63 13.95 13.61 7.48
C PHE A 63 12.66 13.09 8.11
N LEU A 64 11.66 12.86 7.26
CA LEU A 64 10.39 12.23 7.61
C LEU A 64 10.24 10.94 6.79
N GLN A 65 10.24 9.80 7.47
CA GLN A 65 9.90 8.50 6.87
C GLN A 65 8.47 8.15 7.21
N LEU A 66 7.60 8.11 6.21
CA LEU A 66 6.23 7.64 6.40
C LEU A 66 6.17 6.12 6.48
N ASP A 67 5.24 5.60 7.27
CA ASP A 67 4.87 4.19 7.34
C ASP A 67 3.74 3.82 6.34
N SER A 68 3.22 4.80 5.59
CA SER A 68 2.26 4.64 4.50
C SER A 68 2.92 4.82 3.13
N ALA A 69 2.33 4.22 2.09
CA ALA A 69 2.71 4.50 0.71
C ALA A 69 2.14 5.85 0.21
N GLY A 70 0.96 6.26 0.72
CA GLY A 70 0.37 7.56 0.43
C GLY A 70 1.14 8.68 1.12
N SER A 71 1.43 9.77 0.38
CA SER A 71 2.19 10.92 0.88
C SER A 71 1.58 12.27 0.50
N THR A 72 0.42 12.29 -0.16
CA THR A 72 -0.20 13.49 -0.74
C THR A 72 -0.39 14.61 0.28
N GLU A 73 -0.89 14.29 1.47
CA GLU A 73 -1.12 15.27 2.53
C GLU A 73 0.19 15.90 3.06
N TYR A 74 1.28 15.12 3.10
CA TYR A 74 2.60 15.59 3.55
C TYR A 74 3.33 16.43 2.50
N THR A 75 2.99 16.26 1.21
CA THR A 75 3.58 17.01 0.09
C THR A 75 2.82 18.29 -0.25
N ALA A 76 1.72 18.58 0.45
CA ALA A 76 0.99 19.82 0.27
C ALA A 76 1.86 21.04 0.61
N SER A 77 1.61 22.14 -0.08
CA SER A 77 2.37 23.38 0.09
C SER A 77 2.34 23.85 1.55
N GLY A 78 3.52 24.18 2.09
CA GLY A 78 3.67 24.70 3.45
C GLY A 78 3.66 23.65 4.58
N VAL A 79 3.52 22.36 4.26
CA VAL A 79 3.57 21.27 5.25
C VAL A 79 5.01 20.97 5.64
N LEU A 80 5.88 20.68 4.68
CA LEU A 80 7.30 20.41 4.94
C LEU A 80 8.12 21.68 4.81
N MET A 81 9.18 21.77 5.63
CA MET A 81 10.20 22.79 5.43
C MET A 81 11.00 22.48 4.14
N PRO A 82 11.53 23.51 3.44
CA PRO A 82 12.21 23.32 2.14
C PRO A 82 13.32 22.27 2.13
N ASP A 83 14.07 22.16 3.23
CA ASP A 83 15.20 21.23 3.34
C ASP A 83 14.83 19.87 3.95
N THR A 84 13.56 19.64 4.26
CA THR A 84 13.10 18.35 4.81
C THR A 84 12.98 17.32 3.70
N LYS A 85 13.68 16.20 3.85
CA LYS A 85 13.55 15.05 2.99
C LYS A 85 12.38 14.19 3.44
N LEU A 86 11.51 13.79 2.49
CA LEU A 86 10.39 12.89 2.70
C LEU A 86 10.66 11.57 2.00
N ALA A 87 10.43 10.47 2.70
CA ALA A 87 10.34 9.14 2.12
C ALA A 87 9.04 8.46 2.59
N ASN A 88 8.52 7.55 1.80
CA ASN A 88 7.31 6.79 2.09
C ASN A 88 7.59 5.28 2.04
N ALA A 89 6.58 4.47 2.34
CA ALA A 89 6.69 3.01 2.36
C ALA A 89 6.24 2.35 1.03
N THR A 90 6.41 3.03 -0.10
CA THR A 90 6.17 2.40 -1.42
C THR A 90 7.09 1.19 -1.58
N GLY A 91 6.53 0.06 -2.01
CA GLY A 91 7.22 -1.23 -2.12
C GLY A 91 7.04 -2.16 -0.92
N ALA A 92 6.58 -1.65 0.22
CA ALA A 92 6.41 -2.46 1.43
C ALA A 92 5.12 -3.30 1.45
N TYR A 93 4.11 -2.90 0.69
CA TYR A 93 2.75 -3.46 0.78
C TYR A 93 2.34 -4.32 -0.41
N GLY A 94 3.09 -4.27 -1.50
CA GLY A 94 2.70 -4.87 -2.77
C GLY A 94 2.37 -6.35 -2.66
N LEU A 95 3.20 -7.12 -1.98
CA LEU A 95 2.99 -8.56 -1.77
C LEU A 95 1.69 -8.83 -0.99
N ALA A 96 1.57 -8.28 0.22
CA ALA A 96 0.44 -8.57 1.09
C ALA A 96 -0.90 -8.12 0.50
N ILE A 97 -0.95 -6.91 -0.09
CA ILE A 97 -2.19 -6.39 -0.67
C ILE A 97 -2.57 -7.15 -1.95
N SER A 98 -1.61 -7.48 -2.82
CA SER A 98 -1.91 -8.23 -4.04
C SER A 98 -2.40 -9.67 -3.75
N GLU A 99 -1.93 -10.30 -2.67
CA GLU A 99 -2.46 -11.59 -2.19
C GLU A 99 -3.88 -11.44 -1.63
N TYR A 100 -4.14 -10.38 -0.87
CA TYR A 100 -5.48 -10.07 -0.38
C TYR A 100 -6.48 -9.83 -1.54
N MET A 101 -6.06 -9.07 -2.56
CA MET A 101 -6.86 -8.85 -3.77
C MET A 101 -7.17 -10.17 -4.49
N LEU A 102 -6.17 -11.03 -4.65
CA LEU A 102 -6.36 -12.35 -5.25
C LEU A 102 -7.33 -13.23 -4.45
N ALA A 103 -7.21 -13.22 -3.12
CA ALA A 103 -8.16 -13.93 -2.25
C ALA A 103 -9.59 -13.41 -2.42
N GLY A 104 -9.77 -12.09 -2.54
CA GLY A 104 -11.07 -11.46 -2.84
C GLY A 104 -11.65 -11.91 -4.18
N VAL A 105 -10.85 -11.91 -5.24
CA VAL A 105 -11.25 -12.39 -6.57
C VAL A 105 -11.69 -13.85 -6.51
N LEU A 106 -10.90 -14.73 -5.88
CA LEU A 106 -11.23 -16.15 -5.73
C LEU A 106 -12.50 -16.34 -4.90
N MET A 107 -12.65 -15.59 -3.80
CA MET A 107 -13.84 -15.64 -2.97
C MET A 107 -15.12 -15.33 -3.77
N LEU A 108 -15.10 -14.30 -4.60
CA LEU A 108 -16.24 -13.90 -5.41
C LEU A 108 -16.50 -14.90 -6.56
N ARG A 109 -15.47 -15.24 -7.34
CA ARG A 109 -15.62 -16.13 -8.50
C ARG A 109 -15.98 -17.57 -8.13
N LYS A 110 -15.56 -18.04 -6.94
CA LYS A 110 -15.89 -19.36 -6.40
C LYS A 110 -17.08 -19.34 -5.43
N LYS A 111 -17.72 -18.16 -5.23
CA LYS A 111 -18.87 -17.99 -4.32
C LYS A 111 -18.60 -18.46 -2.88
N LEU A 112 -17.32 -18.39 -2.42
CA LEU A 112 -16.95 -18.91 -1.10
C LEU A 112 -17.70 -18.22 0.03
N HIS A 113 -18.02 -16.93 -0.12
CA HIS A 113 -18.80 -16.15 0.83
C HIS A 113 -20.26 -16.64 0.98
N LEU A 114 -20.83 -17.27 -0.08
CA LEU A 114 -22.16 -17.90 -0.02
C LEU A 114 -22.08 -19.28 0.62
N TYR A 115 -21.09 -20.08 0.21
CA TYR A 115 -20.86 -21.39 0.79
C TYR A 115 -20.50 -21.31 2.28
N GLN A 116 -19.78 -20.28 2.73
CA GLN A 116 -19.53 -20.06 4.15
C GLN A 116 -20.83 -19.88 4.94
N LYS A 117 -21.77 -19.07 4.42
CA LYS A 117 -23.10 -18.91 5.06
C LYS A 117 -23.89 -20.21 5.12
N ASN A 118 -23.80 -21.03 4.05
CA ASN A 118 -24.43 -22.34 4.05
C ASN A 118 -23.82 -23.27 5.10
N MET A 119 -22.49 -23.27 5.24
CA MET A 119 -21.78 -24.05 6.27
C MET A 119 -22.21 -23.65 7.69
N GLU A 120 -22.35 -22.35 7.97
CA GLU A 120 -22.84 -21.86 9.28
C GLU A 120 -24.25 -22.35 9.63
N GLN A 121 -25.04 -22.64 8.58
CA GLN A 121 -26.42 -23.16 8.71
C GLN A 121 -26.51 -24.68 8.53
N HIS A 122 -25.37 -25.39 8.41
CA HIS A 122 -25.30 -26.82 8.11
C HIS A 122 -26.07 -27.20 6.82
N LEU A 123 -26.12 -26.30 5.83
CA LEU A 123 -26.82 -26.51 4.56
C LEU A 123 -25.84 -27.02 3.49
N TRP A 124 -26.21 -28.15 2.88
CA TRP A 124 -25.60 -28.66 1.65
C TRP A 124 -26.40 -28.14 0.45
N LYS A 125 -26.05 -26.96 -0.03
CA LYS A 125 -26.76 -26.25 -1.10
C LYS A 125 -25.78 -25.81 -2.18
N ASP A 126 -26.15 -26.03 -3.44
CA ASP A 126 -25.46 -25.50 -4.60
C ASP A 126 -25.82 -24.01 -4.80
N GLU A 127 -24.81 -23.17 -4.93
CA GLU A 127 -24.95 -21.73 -5.21
C GLU A 127 -24.80 -21.40 -6.70
N GLY A 128 -24.89 -22.43 -7.56
CA GLY A 128 -24.84 -22.32 -9.00
C GLY A 128 -23.43 -22.16 -9.56
N GLU A 129 -23.33 -21.86 -10.85
CA GLU A 129 -22.08 -21.81 -11.59
C GLU A 129 -21.00 -20.96 -10.93
N VAL A 130 -19.78 -21.49 -10.87
CA VAL A 130 -18.57 -20.80 -10.41
C VAL A 130 -17.63 -20.54 -11.60
N LEU A 131 -16.98 -19.39 -11.57
CA LEU A 131 -16.11 -18.94 -12.66
C LEU A 131 -14.64 -19.27 -12.36
N SER A 132 -13.86 -19.55 -13.42
CA SER A 132 -12.40 -19.71 -13.31
C SER A 132 -11.69 -18.38 -13.58
N ILE A 133 -10.47 -18.20 -13.04
CA ILE A 133 -9.57 -17.12 -13.44
C ILE A 133 -8.93 -17.41 -14.79
N ARG A 134 -8.64 -18.68 -15.08
CA ARG A 134 -8.11 -19.09 -16.39
C ARG A 134 -9.06 -18.63 -17.51
N ASP A 135 -8.48 -18.12 -18.59
CA ASP A 135 -9.15 -17.60 -19.77
C ASP A 135 -10.05 -16.37 -19.53
N SER A 136 -9.97 -15.76 -18.33
CA SER A 136 -10.62 -14.47 -18.06
C SER A 136 -9.73 -13.30 -18.51
N VAL A 137 -10.35 -12.13 -18.68
CA VAL A 137 -9.66 -10.86 -18.92
C VAL A 137 -9.62 -10.06 -17.61
N THR A 138 -8.41 -9.78 -17.11
CA THR A 138 -8.20 -8.93 -15.93
C THR A 138 -7.71 -7.55 -16.36
N LEU A 139 -8.45 -6.52 -16.03
CA LEU A 139 -8.09 -5.12 -16.24
C LEU A 139 -7.53 -4.54 -14.93
N VAL A 140 -6.22 -4.19 -14.92
CA VAL A 140 -5.56 -3.61 -13.75
C VAL A 140 -5.39 -2.11 -13.95
N VAL A 141 -6.19 -1.31 -13.23
CA VAL A 141 -6.14 0.15 -13.27
C VAL A 141 -5.12 0.65 -12.26
N GLY A 142 -3.93 0.96 -12.75
CA GLY A 142 -2.78 1.36 -11.95
C GLY A 142 -1.72 0.27 -11.84
N LEU A 143 -0.69 0.34 -12.68
CA LEU A 143 0.47 -0.56 -12.67
C LEU A 143 1.62 0.00 -11.80
N GLY A 144 1.30 0.36 -10.56
CA GLY A 144 2.28 0.65 -9.52
C GLY A 144 2.75 -0.63 -8.81
N ASP A 145 3.31 -0.50 -7.60
CA ASP A 145 3.80 -1.63 -6.81
C ASP A 145 2.72 -2.73 -6.63
N ILE A 146 1.55 -2.37 -6.08
CA ILE A 146 0.46 -3.32 -5.81
C ILE A 146 -0.13 -3.89 -7.10
N GLY A 147 -0.50 -3.01 -8.04
CA GLY A 147 -1.15 -3.44 -9.27
C GLY A 147 -0.27 -4.31 -10.16
N SER A 148 1.05 -4.06 -10.20
CA SER A 148 1.97 -4.91 -10.94
C SER A 148 2.09 -6.31 -10.35
N GLN A 149 2.18 -6.42 -9.02
CA GLN A 149 2.24 -7.71 -8.33
C GLN A 149 0.91 -8.48 -8.44
N PHE A 150 -0.22 -7.79 -8.42
CA PHE A 150 -1.53 -8.41 -8.67
C PHE A 150 -1.64 -8.91 -10.12
N ALA A 151 -1.24 -8.09 -11.09
CA ALA A 151 -1.22 -8.43 -12.51
C ALA A 151 -0.40 -9.71 -12.79
N GLU A 152 0.79 -9.82 -12.21
CA GLU A 152 1.66 -10.99 -12.32
C GLU A 152 0.99 -12.26 -11.78
N LYS A 153 0.32 -12.17 -10.61
CA LYS A 153 -0.41 -13.30 -10.02
C LYS A 153 -1.59 -13.73 -10.89
N MET A 154 -2.36 -12.77 -11.43
CA MET A 154 -3.48 -13.07 -12.32
C MET A 154 -3.02 -13.73 -13.62
N HIS A 155 -1.91 -13.25 -14.20
CA HIS A 155 -1.29 -13.88 -15.36
C HIS A 155 -0.85 -15.31 -15.06
N ALA A 156 -0.19 -15.56 -13.92
CA ALA A 156 0.24 -16.89 -13.51
C ALA A 156 -0.93 -17.88 -13.34
N LEU A 157 -2.12 -17.38 -13.03
CA LEU A 157 -3.36 -18.17 -12.96
C LEU A 157 -4.07 -18.34 -14.32
N GLY A 158 -3.47 -17.83 -15.40
CA GLY A 158 -3.96 -18.00 -16.78
C GLY A 158 -4.98 -16.94 -17.23
N SER A 159 -5.07 -15.81 -16.54
CA SER A 159 -5.84 -14.66 -17.01
C SER A 159 -5.05 -13.87 -18.06
N GLU A 160 -5.75 -13.37 -19.07
CA GLU A 160 -5.21 -12.33 -19.95
C GLU A 160 -5.22 -10.98 -19.21
N VAL A 161 -4.06 -10.37 -19.00
CA VAL A 161 -3.95 -9.15 -18.22
C VAL A 161 -3.76 -7.93 -19.11
N ILE A 162 -4.62 -6.93 -18.93
CA ILE A 162 -4.52 -5.59 -19.53
C ILE A 162 -4.24 -4.61 -18.39
N GLY A 163 -3.24 -3.75 -18.55
CA GLY A 163 -2.88 -2.76 -17.55
C GLY A 163 -3.13 -1.33 -18.01
N VAL A 164 -3.57 -0.48 -17.09
CA VAL A 164 -3.74 0.96 -17.34
C VAL A 164 -2.77 1.74 -16.45
N ARG A 165 -2.06 2.71 -17.00
CA ARG A 165 -1.17 3.60 -16.24
C ARG A 165 -1.15 5.02 -16.78
N LYS A 166 -0.87 5.98 -15.91
CA LYS A 166 -0.80 7.41 -16.26
C LYS A 166 0.43 7.74 -17.13
N HIS A 167 1.56 7.10 -16.85
CA HIS A 167 2.83 7.41 -17.53
C HIS A 167 3.28 6.24 -18.39
N LYS A 168 3.79 6.53 -19.59
CA LYS A 168 4.36 5.52 -20.46
C LYS A 168 5.57 4.87 -19.78
N ALA A 169 5.62 3.55 -19.79
CA ALA A 169 6.75 2.75 -19.37
C ALA A 169 6.78 1.44 -20.16
N ALA A 170 7.89 0.70 -20.08
CA ALA A 170 8.01 -0.59 -20.71
C ALA A 170 6.89 -1.54 -20.28
N ARG A 171 6.36 -2.31 -21.22
CA ARG A 171 5.35 -3.34 -20.95
C ARG A 171 6.04 -4.56 -20.34
N PRO A 172 5.63 -5.01 -19.15
CA PRO A 172 6.07 -6.29 -18.61
C PRO A 172 5.56 -7.47 -19.44
N ASP A 173 6.30 -8.58 -19.47
CA ASP A 173 5.96 -9.74 -20.29
C ASP A 173 4.64 -10.41 -19.88
N TYR A 174 4.28 -10.31 -18.60
CA TYR A 174 3.01 -10.83 -18.06
C TYR A 174 1.79 -9.94 -18.36
N ILE A 175 1.95 -8.83 -19.07
CA ILE A 175 0.87 -7.94 -19.47
C ILE A 175 0.73 -7.97 -20.99
N LYS A 176 -0.46 -8.29 -21.49
CA LYS A 176 -0.77 -8.32 -22.92
C LYS A 176 -0.71 -6.93 -23.54
N GLU A 177 -1.36 -5.95 -22.91
CA GLU A 177 -1.48 -4.58 -23.40
C GLU A 177 -1.38 -3.58 -22.25
N VAL A 178 -0.64 -2.48 -22.45
CA VAL A 178 -0.59 -1.35 -21.51
C VAL A 178 -1.24 -0.14 -22.18
N CYS A 179 -2.31 0.33 -21.56
CA CYS A 179 -3.16 1.42 -22.05
C CYS A 179 -3.05 2.67 -21.18
N GLN A 180 -3.65 3.75 -21.63
CA GLN A 180 -3.77 5.01 -20.89
C GLN A 180 -5.16 5.13 -20.26
N GLN A 181 -5.34 6.11 -19.38
CA GLN A 181 -6.61 6.31 -18.66
C GLN A 181 -7.79 6.58 -19.60
N GLU A 182 -7.54 7.23 -20.73
CA GLU A 182 -8.51 7.56 -21.76
C GLU A 182 -9.10 6.32 -22.45
N ASP A 183 -8.42 5.17 -22.35
CA ASP A 183 -8.87 3.90 -22.91
C ASP A 183 -9.88 3.14 -22.02
N LEU A 184 -10.14 3.59 -20.79
CA LEU A 184 -10.93 2.86 -19.81
C LEU A 184 -12.32 2.49 -20.32
N ASP A 185 -13.05 3.41 -20.93
CA ASP A 185 -14.40 3.16 -21.45
C ASP A 185 -14.44 2.08 -22.52
N ARG A 186 -13.34 1.94 -23.29
CA ARG A 186 -13.18 0.88 -24.30
C ARG A 186 -12.81 -0.47 -23.68
N LEU A 187 -12.14 -0.46 -22.53
CA LEU A 187 -11.58 -1.66 -21.90
C LEU A 187 -12.55 -2.30 -20.89
N LEU A 188 -13.27 -1.51 -20.11
CA LEU A 188 -14.20 -1.97 -19.09
C LEU A 188 -15.20 -3.03 -19.58
N PRO A 189 -15.85 -2.86 -20.77
CA PRO A 189 -16.79 -3.86 -21.28
C PRO A 189 -16.17 -5.22 -21.65
N LYS A 190 -14.84 -5.29 -21.75
CA LYS A 190 -14.09 -6.50 -22.13
C LYS A 190 -13.53 -7.23 -20.91
N ALA A 191 -13.58 -6.63 -19.74
CA ALA A 191 -12.98 -7.16 -18.54
C ALA A 191 -13.96 -8.01 -17.75
N ASP A 192 -13.50 -9.20 -17.34
CA ASP A 192 -14.21 -10.08 -16.40
C ASP A 192 -13.88 -9.69 -14.95
N ILE A 193 -12.71 -9.08 -14.75
CA ILE A 193 -12.17 -8.71 -13.45
C ILE A 193 -11.52 -7.30 -13.60
N VAL A 194 -11.88 -6.39 -12.69
CA VAL A 194 -11.31 -5.03 -12.63
C VAL A 194 -10.76 -4.78 -11.23
#